data_9ea528d91fb35cf01e181731d5ac4287
#
_entry.id   9ea528d91fb35cf01e181731d5ac4287
#
_cell.length_a   1.000
_cell.length_b   1.000
_cell.length_c   1.000
_cell.angle_alpha   90.00
_cell.angle_beta   90.00
_cell.angle_gamma   90.00
#
_symmetry.space_group_name_H-M   'P 1'
#
loop_
_entity.id
_entity.type
_entity.pdbx_description
1 polymer ?
#
loop_
_entity_poly.entity_id
_entity_poly.type
_entity_poly.pdbx_seq_one_letter_code
_entity_poly.pdbx_strand_id
1 'polypeptide(L)'
;MPIRKYRAFLDTNPVDLPDRQWPSKRITKAPRWMSTDLRDGNQALIEPMDPARKRRMFDLLIKLGYKEIEIGFPAASQTDYDFVRSLIEDDAVPEDVTISVLTQSRPELIERTVEAMVGFPRATVHLYNATAPVFREVVFHADKEQTIELAQTGAREIIAQAEKRLGDETIFGFEYSPEIFIDTELDFALEVCESVMDVWEPGEGREIVLNLPSTVERATPNVFADQIEWMSRNLSRREYVALSVHPHNDRGTGVATAELALLAGADRIEGCLLGQGERTGNVDLVTLGLNLFSQGIDPGIDFSDVDSIRRTVEYCTQMETSPRAPYVGDLVYTSFSGSHQDAIKKGFAARKAKVDAAGGDEEGVVWELPYLPIDPHDVGRSYEAVVRVNSQSGKGGVAYLMSTAHALELPRRLQVEFSRIVQRHTDTYGGEINAATLWQIFADEYLPTSAAPGLEPWGRFEMRASQVSSIDDEHVELNATLTDGGETVKVRATGTGPIDAFVSALHEFDLDVRILDYSEHAMSQGRDARAAAYVEAAVDGQIVWGVGIDSSITRASYKAVISAVNRALR
;
A
#
# COMPACT_ATOMS: atom_id res chain seq x y z
N MET A 1 -8.33 32.40 5.87
CA MET A 1 -8.76 31.91 4.54
C MET A 1 -10.07 32.60 4.15
N PRO A 2 -10.24 33.05 2.90
CA PRO A 2 -11.41 33.84 2.47
C PRO A 2 -12.60 32.92 2.14
N ILE A 3 -13.23 32.33 3.14
CA ILE A 3 -14.35 31.35 3.00
C ILE A 3 -15.53 31.89 2.21
N ARG A 4 -15.74 33.20 2.16
CA ARG A 4 -16.85 33.82 1.43
C ARG A 4 -16.76 33.67 -0.11
N LYS A 5 -15.63 33.22 -0.64
CA LYS A 5 -15.48 32.89 -2.07
C LYS A 5 -16.10 31.55 -2.43
N TYR A 6 -16.44 30.71 -1.45
CA TYR A 6 -16.90 29.35 -1.66
C TYR A 6 -18.34 29.17 -1.20
N ARG A 7 -19.07 28.37 -1.93
CA ARG A 7 -20.47 27.99 -1.64
C ARG A 7 -20.60 26.47 -1.57
N ALA A 8 -21.63 26.00 -0.90
CA ALA A 8 -21.96 24.58 -0.94
C ALA A 8 -22.34 24.18 -2.38
N PHE A 9 -21.87 23.03 -2.82
CA PHE A 9 -22.14 22.54 -4.18
C PHE A 9 -23.64 22.44 -4.49
N LEU A 10 -24.42 21.91 -3.54
CA LEU A 10 -25.88 21.76 -3.67
C LEU A 10 -26.65 23.09 -3.74
N ASP A 11 -26.05 24.22 -3.35
CA ASP A 11 -26.70 25.52 -3.50
C ASP A 11 -26.80 25.96 -4.97
N THR A 12 -25.90 25.43 -5.81
CA THR A 12 -25.84 25.74 -7.25
C THR A 12 -26.24 24.55 -8.13
N ASN A 13 -26.07 23.34 -7.66
CA ASN A 13 -26.31 22.10 -8.38
C ASN A 13 -27.20 21.16 -7.54
N PRO A 14 -28.47 21.51 -7.30
CA PRO A 14 -29.36 20.67 -6.51
C PRO A 14 -29.70 19.37 -7.25
N VAL A 15 -29.84 18.28 -6.49
CA VAL A 15 -30.31 17.00 -6.99
C VAL A 15 -31.60 16.65 -6.28
N ASP A 16 -32.71 16.64 -7.02
CA ASP A 16 -34.02 16.23 -6.49
C ASP A 16 -34.20 14.72 -6.61
N LEU A 17 -33.78 14.00 -5.58
CA LEU A 17 -33.86 12.54 -5.48
C LEU A 17 -34.29 12.12 -4.06
N PRO A 18 -35.54 12.42 -3.64
CA PRO A 18 -36.02 12.15 -2.28
C PRO A 18 -36.11 10.64 -1.96
N ASP A 19 -36.32 9.81 -2.98
CA ASP A 19 -36.50 8.35 -2.91
C ASP A 19 -35.28 7.57 -3.37
N ARG A 20 -34.06 8.10 -3.15
CA ARG A 20 -32.81 7.47 -3.55
C ARG A 20 -32.71 6.02 -3.06
N GLN A 21 -32.25 5.13 -3.91
CA GLN A 21 -32.17 3.70 -3.65
C GLN A 21 -30.73 3.19 -3.46
N TRP A 22 -29.75 3.88 -4.03
CA TRP A 22 -28.36 3.44 -4.03
C TRP A 22 -27.80 3.11 -2.62
N PRO A 23 -28.15 3.80 -1.52
CA PRO A 23 -27.57 3.49 -0.21
C PRO A 23 -27.96 2.11 0.34
N SER A 24 -29.04 1.52 -0.18
CA SER A 24 -29.52 0.19 0.22
C SER A 24 -29.03 -0.92 -0.70
N LYS A 25 -28.36 -0.59 -1.80
CA LYS A 25 -27.83 -1.56 -2.77
C LYS A 25 -26.48 -2.11 -2.32
N ARG A 26 -26.07 -3.20 -2.95
CA ARG A 26 -24.75 -3.81 -2.80
C ARG A 26 -24.14 -4.01 -4.17
N ILE A 27 -22.81 -3.81 -4.26
CA ILE A 27 -22.07 -4.21 -5.44
C ILE A 27 -21.97 -5.74 -5.37
N THR A 28 -22.39 -6.44 -6.43
CA THR A 28 -22.40 -7.91 -6.50
C THR A 28 -21.55 -8.47 -7.63
N LYS A 29 -21.06 -7.61 -8.50
CA LYS A 29 -20.16 -7.96 -9.63
C LYS A 29 -19.22 -6.79 -9.90
N ALA A 30 -18.06 -7.06 -10.47
CA ALA A 30 -17.17 -6.03 -10.95
C ALA A 30 -17.83 -5.20 -12.08
N PRO A 31 -17.48 -3.91 -12.21
CA PRO A 31 -17.84 -3.12 -13.38
C PRO A 31 -17.07 -3.58 -14.63
N ARG A 32 -17.46 -3.06 -15.77
CA ARG A 32 -16.55 -2.98 -16.93
C ARG A 32 -15.45 -1.97 -16.59
N TRP A 33 -14.22 -2.33 -16.91
CA TRP A 33 -13.06 -1.51 -16.62
C TRP A 33 -12.54 -0.86 -17.89
N MET A 34 -12.37 0.45 -17.86
CA MET A 34 -11.68 1.21 -18.90
C MET A 34 -10.39 1.81 -18.31
N SER A 35 -9.24 1.41 -18.85
CA SER A 35 -8.00 2.11 -18.55
C SER A 35 -7.85 3.33 -19.44
N THR A 36 -7.60 4.48 -18.81
CA THR A 36 -7.25 5.75 -19.47
C THR A 36 -5.78 6.14 -19.24
N ASP A 37 -4.94 5.20 -18.80
CA ASP A 37 -3.51 5.44 -18.51
C ASP A 37 -2.75 6.05 -19.69
N LEU A 38 -3.05 5.60 -20.90
CA LEU A 38 -2.37 6.03 -22.13
C LEU A 38 -2.93 7.31 -22.74
N ARG A 39 -4.09 7.77 -22.26
CA ARG A 39 -4.69 9.05 -22.69
C ARG A 39 -4.62 10.07 -21.56
N ASP A 40 -5.54 10.04 -20.60
CA ASP A 40 -5.65 11.03 -19.52
C ASP A 40 -4.48 10.92 -18.52
N GLY A 41 -4.08 9.71 -18.20
CA GLY A 41 -2.91 9.43 -17.39
C GLY A 41 -1.61 9.93 -18.01
N ASN A 42 -1.47 9.84 -19.33
CA ASN A 42 -0.28 10.26 -20.07
C ASN A 42 -0.24 11.78 -20.33
N GLN A 43 -1.38 12.40 -20.66
CA GLN A 43 -1.40 13.83 -21.02
C GLN A 43 -1.02 14.74 -19.85
N ALA A 44 -1.19 14.29 -18.62
CA ALA A 44 -0.90 15.04 -17.39
C ALA A 44 0.53 14.87 -16.88
N LEU A 45 1.35 14.06 -17.52
CA LEU A 45 2.74 13.84 -17.12
C LEU A 45 3.63 15.02 -17.49
N ILE A 46 4.58 15.37 -16.60
CA ILE A 46 5.61 16.37 -16.89
C ILE A 46 6.40 15.96 -18.13
N GLU A 47 6.74 14.68 -18.23
CA GLU A 47 7.34 14.05 -19.40
C GLU A 47 6.40 12.98 -19.95
N PRO A 48 5.56 13.30 -20.94
CA PRO A 48 4.69 12.31 -21.57
C PRO A 48 5.46 11.07 -22.02
N MET A 49 4.81 9.91 -21.97
CA MET A 49 5.45 8.65 -22.35
C MET A 49 5.90 8.68 -23.81
N ASP A 50 7.15 8.30 -24.03
CA ASP A 50 7.63 7.96 -25.37
C ASP A 50 6.97 6.67 -25.89
N PRO A 51 7.09 6.33 -27.18
CA PRO A 51 6.45 5.13 -27.74
C PRO A 51 6.82 3.82 -27.01
N ALA A 52 8.06 3.69 -26.52
CA ALA A 52 8.48 2.49 -25.81
C ALA A 52 7.81 2.35 -24.43
N ARG A 53 7.70 3.46 -23.69
CA ARG A 53 6.98 3.50 -22.41
C ARG A 53 5.48 3.30 -22.60
N LYS A 54 4.87 3.90 -23.64
CA LYS A 54 3.46 3.66 -24.02
C LYS A 54 3.22 2.18 -24.32
N ARG A 55 4.09 1.55 -25.12
CA ARG A 55 3.99 0.13 -25.43
C ARG A 55 4.09 -0.73 -24.18
N ARG A 56 5.03 -0.44 -23.29
CA ARG A 56 5.18 -1.18 -22.04
C ARG A 56 3.97 -1.03 -21.11
N MET A 57 3.36 0.15 -21.04
CA MET A 57 2.11 0.37 -20.31
C MET A 57 0.97 -0.42 -20.95
N PHE A 58 0.83 -0.39 -22.27
CA PHE A 58 -0.16 -1.15 -23.02
C PHE A 58 -0.03 -2.66 -22.75
N ASP A 59 1.18 -3.20 -22.88
CA ASP A 59 1.46 -4.62 -22.63
C ASP A 59 1.13 -5.03 -21.17
N LEU A 60 1.37 -4.14 -20.20
CA LEU A 60 0.94 -4.35 -18.81
C LEU A 60 -0.58 -4.44 -18.71
N LEU A 61 -1.33 -3.51 -19.29
CA LEU A 61 -2.79 -3.50 -19.24
C LEU A 61 -3.40 -4.76 -19.86
N ILE A 62 -2.86 -5.21 -21.00
CA ILE A 62 -3.26 -6.49 -21.62
C ILE A 62 -2.97 -7.66 -20.68
N LYS A 63 -1.76 -7.71 -20.09
CA LYS A 63 -1.37 -8.78 -19.16
C LYS A 63 -2.29 -8.84 -17.94
N LEU A 64 -2.71 -7.69 -17.41
CA LEU A 64 -3.61 -7.61 -16.26
C LEU A 64 -5.05 -8.03 -16.60
N GLY A 65 -5.43 -8.06 -17.88
CA GLY A 65 -6.75 -8.51 -18.33
C GLY A 65 -7.73 -7.40 -18.68
N TYR A 66 -7.29 -6.15 -18.80
CA TYR A 66 -8.15 -5.06 -19.27
C TYR A 66 -8.68 -5.35 -20.67
N LYS A 67 -9.99 -5.11 -20.87
CA LYS A 67 -10.70 -5.35 -22.14
C LYS A 67 -11.10 -4.08 -22.86
N GLU A 68 -11.02 -2.94 -22.20
CA GLU A 68 -11.25 -1.63 -22.79
C GLU A 68 -10.09 -0.70 -22.40
N ILE A 69 -9.40 -0.15 -23.40
CA ILE A 69 -8.20 0.68 -23.19
C ILE A 69 -8.28 1.91 -24.09
N GLU A 70 -8.26 3.10 -23.49
CA GLU A 70 -8.18 4.36 -24.21
C GLU A 70 -6.71 4.74 -24.42
N ILE A 71 -6.26 4.73 -25.66
CA ILE A 71 -4.83 4.75 -26.00
C ILE A 71 -4.27 6.11 -26.41
N GLY A 72 -5.13 7.12 -26.54
CA GLY A 72 -4.67 8.46 -26.86
C GLY A 72 -5.67 9.32 -27.59
N PHE A 73 -5.16 10.43 -28.12
CA PHE A 73 -5.89 11.40 -28.95
C PHE A 73 -5.16 11.58 -30.29
N PRO A 74 -5.38 10.67 -31.26
CA PRO A 74 -4.57 10.61 -32.50
C PRO A 74 -4.66 11.87 -33.34
N ALA A 75 -5.74 12.65 -33.23
CA ALA A 75 -5.87 13.93 -33.91
C ALA A 75 -5.07 15.07 -33.23
N ALA A 76 -4.67 14.94 -31.98
CA ALA A 76 -3.95 15.99 -31.25
C ALA A 76 -2.46 16.03 -31.59
N SER A 77 -1.83 14.88 -31.87
CA SER A 77 -0.40 14.82 -32.17
C SER A 77 -0.04 13.69 -33.13
N GLN A 78 1.06 13.88 -33.88
CA GLN A 78 1.59 12.82 -34.74
C GLN A 78 2.09 11.63 -33.92
N THR A 79 2.68 11.86 -32.74
CA THR A 79 3.15 10.81 -31.84
C THR A 79 2.02 9.89 -31.40
N ASP A 80 0.85 10.45 -31.05
CA ASP A 80 -0.31 9.64 -30.69
C ASP A 80 -0.86 8.87 -31.89
N TYR A 81 -0.93 9.53 -33.05
CA TYR A 81 -1.35 8.87 -34.30
C TYR A 81 -0.44 7.67 -34.62
N ASP A 82 0.87 7.88 -34.61
CA ASP A 82 1.85 6.84 -34.94
C ASP A 82 1.81 5.69 -33.92
N PHE A 83 1.59 5.99 -32.64
CA PHE A 83 1.42 4.97 -31.62
C PHE A 83 0.17 4.11 -31.87
N VAL A 84 -0.98 4.74 -32.16
CA VAL A 84 -2.21 4.03 -32.50
C VAL A 84 -1.97 3.10 -33.70
N ARG A 85 -1.31 3.59 -34.74
CA ARG A 85 -0.99 2.79 -35.95
C ARG A 85 -0.01 1.65 -35.66
N SER A 86 0.99 1.87 -34.80
CA SER A 86 1.97 0.85 -34.46
C SER A 86 1.34 -0.37 -33.77
N LEU A 87 0.30 -0.19 -32.96
CA LEU A 87 -0.41 -1.31 -32.32
C LEU A 87 -1.10 -2.23 -33.33
N ILE A 88 -1.55 -1.68 -34.44
CA ILE A 88 -2.15 -2.46 -35.55
C ILE A 88 -1.05 -3.15 -36.35
N GLU A 89 -0.01 -2.42 -36.74
CA GLU A 89 1.09 -2.92 -37.56
C GLU A 89 1.87 -4.05 -36.88
N ASP A 90 1.96 -4.00 -35.54
CA ASP A 90 2.62 -5.01 -34.71
C ASP A 90 1.68 -6.18 -34.31
N ASP A 91 0.40 -6.16 -34.74
CA ASP A 91 -0.61 -7.15 -34.30
C ASP A 91 -0.67 -7.30 -32.77
N ALA A 92 -0.62 -6.16 -32.08
CA ALA A 92 -0.42 -6.11 -30.62
C ALA A 92 -1.72 -6.23 -29.82
N VAL A 93 -2.88 -6.10 -30.44
CA VAL A 93 -4.18 -6.02 -29.77
C VAL A 93 -4.92 -7.35 -29.87
N PRO A 94 -5.20 -8.02 -28.73
CA PRO A 94 -6.02 -9.23 -28.72
C PRO A 94 -7.42 -9.00 -29.29
N GLU A 95 -8.01 -10.00 -29.93
CA GLU A 95 -9.33 -9.91 -30.60
C GLU A 95 -10.47 -9.51 -29.65
N ASP A 96 -10.33 -9.80 -28.34
CA ASP A 96 -11.33 -9.52 -27.31
C ASP A 96 -11.11 -8.18 -26.59
N VAL A 97 -10.13 -7.38 -27.03
CA VAL A 97 -9.81 -6.06 -26.48
C VAL A 97 -10.36 -4.95 -27.38
N THR A 98 -11.10 -4.04 -26.79
CA THR A 98 -11.61 -2.84 -27.46
C THR A 98 -10.66 -1.67 -27.24
N ILE A 99 -10.20 -1.10 -28.33
CA ILE A 99 -9.38 0.12 -28.32
C ILE A 99 -10.28 1.34 -28.44
N SER A 100 -10.11 2.30 -27.54
CA SER A 100 -10.78 3.59 -27.56
C SER A 100 -9.81 4.72 -27.86
N VAL A 101 -10.28 5.73 -28.58
CA VAL A 101 -9.55 6.97 -28.84
C VAL A 101 -10.46 8.17 -28.68
N LEU A 102 -9.91 9.25 -28.10
CA LEU A 102 -10.64 10.47 -27.82
C LEU A 102 -10.66 11.43 -29.03
N THR A 103 -11.75 12.15 -29.22
CA THR A 103 -11.85 13.25 -30.17
C THR A 103 -12.80 14.35 -29.72
N GLN A 104 -12.50 15.57 -30.08
CA GLN A 104 -13.42 16.70 -29.97
C GLN A 104 -14.42 16.71 -31.15
N SER A 105 -15.56 17.38 -30.97
CA SER A 105 -16.59 17.56 -32.01
C SER A 105 -16.14 18.58 -33.07
N ARG A 106 -15.16 18.18 -33.88
CA ARG A 106 -14.63 18.93 -35.02
C ARG A 106 -14.40 17.98 -36.18
N PRO A 107 -14.98 18.22 -37.39
CA PRO A 107 -14.92 17.28 -38.49
C PRO A 107 -13.51 16.83 -38.89
N GLU A 108 -12.55 17.76 -38.92
CA GLU A 108 -11.16 17.45 -39.27
C GLU A 108 -10.44 16.58 -38.24
N LEU A 109 -10.78 16.73 -36.97
CA LEU A 109 -10.23 15.89 -35.91
C LEU A 109 -10.88 14.50 -35.89
N ILE A 110 -12.19 14.44 -36.11
CA ILE A 110 -12.95 13.19 -36.21
C ILE A 110 -12.45 12.36 -37.41
N GLU A 111 -12.29 12.97 -38.60
CA GLU A 111 -11.78 12.28 -39.79
C GLU A 111 -10.43 11.61 -39.49
N ARG A 112 -9.47 12.35 -38.92
CA ARG A 112 -8.13 11.85 -38.58
C ARG A 112 -8.18 10.77 -37.51
N THR A 113 -9.09 10.92 -36.53
CA THR A 113 -9.28 9.94 -35.45
C THR A 113 -9.77 8.60 -35.98
N VAL A 114 -10.83 8.63 -36.84
CA VAL A 114 -11.36 7.39 -37.44
C VAL A 114 -10.36 6.76 -38.41
N GLU A 115 -9.60 7.58 -39.17
CA GLU A 115 -8.51 7.09 -40.02
C GLU A 115 -7.47 6.29 -39.22
N ALA A 116 -7.09 6.77 -38.04
CA ALA A 116 -6.13 6.09 -37.18
C ALA A 116 -6.63 4.71 -36.72
N MET A 117 -7.94 4.50 -36.63
CA MET A 117 -8.56 3.27 -36.12
C MET A 117 -8.73 2.16 -37.15
N VAL A 118 -8.48 2.44 -38.43
CA VAL A 118 -8.64 1.45 -39.54
C VAL A 118 -7.73 0.23 -39.28
N GLY A 119 -8.34 -0.95 -39.18
CA GLY A 119 -7.65 -2.22 -38.99
C GLY A 119 -7.75 -2.80 -37.56
N PHE A 120 -8.31 -2.08 -36.58
CA PHE A 120 -8.63 -2.70 -35.31
C PHE A 120 -9.86 -3.60 -35.40
N PRO A 121 -9.84 -4.79 -34.79
CA PRO A 121 -11.00 -5.68 -34.73
C PRO A 121 -12.15 -5.10 -33.89
N ARG A 122 -11.83 -4.33 -32.85
CA ARG A 122 -12.79 -3.63 -31.97
C ARG A 122 -12.31 -2.22 -31.73
N ALA A 123 -13.10 -1.23 -32.15
CA ALA A 123 -12.74 0.17 -32.12
C ALA A 123 -13.88 1.01 -31.55
N THR A 124 -13.58 1.87 -30.58
CA THR A 124 -14.53 2.87 -30.04
C THR A 124 -13.98 4.26 -30.27
N VAL A 125 -14.80 5.15 -30.80
CA VAL A 125 -14.49 6.59 -30.84
C VAL A 125 -15.23 7.29 -29.70
N HIS A 126 -14.45 7.93 -28.83
CA HIS A 126 -14.94 8.68 -27.70
C HIS A 126 -15.05 10.16 -28.05
N LEU A 127 -16.27 10.62 -28.22
CA LEU A 127 -16.60 12.02 -28.47
C LEU A 127 -16.85 12.77 -27.19
N TYR A 128 -16.33 13.97 -27.04
CA TYR A 128 -16.67 14.85 -25.92
C TYR A 128 -16.88 16.30 -26.33
N ASN A 129 -17.70 16.99 -25.58
CA ASN A 129 -17.79 18.45 -25.53
C ASN A 129 -18.28 18.90 -24.14
N ALA A 130 -17.77 20.04 -23.66
CA ALA A 130 -18.15 20.55 -22.35
C ALA A 130 -19.57 21.12 -22.37
N THR A 131 -20.34 20.77 -21.32
CA THR A 131 -21.76 21.10 -21.22
C THR A 131 -22.11 22.01 -20.04
N ALA A 132 -21.20 22.19 -19.08
CA ALA A 132 -21.43 23.01 -17.89
C ALA A 132 -21.69 24.50 -18.21
N PRO A 133 -22.52 25.22 -17.43
CA PRO A 133 -22.88 26.62 -17.68
C PRO A 133 -21.69 27.54 -17.87
N VAL A 134 -20.65 27.43 -17.03
CA VAL A 134 -19.46 28.28 -17.10
C VAL A 134 -18.71 28.07 -18.42
N PHE A 135 -18.68 26.84 -18.96
CA PHE A 135 -18.04 26.55 -20.25
C PHE A 135 -18.85 27.09 -21.42
N ARG A 136 -20.15 26.92 -21.38
CA ARG A 136 -21.05 27.49 -22.40
C ARG A 136 -20.92 29.01 -22.45
N GLU A 137 -20.97 29.68 -21.30
CA GLU A 137 -20.93 31.13 -21.19
C GLU A 137 -19.54 31.73 -21.48
N VAL A 138 -18.50 31.19 -20.85
CA VAL A 138 -17.16 31.84 -20.80
C VAL A 138 -16.23 31.32 -21.88
N VAL A 139 -16.31 30.01 -22.23
CA VAL A 139 -15.34 29.39 -23.15
C VAL A 139 -15.88 29.35 -24.57
N PHE A 140 -17.11 28.87 -24.75
CA PHE A 140 -17.67 28.66 -26.08
C PHE A 140 -18.59 29.79 -26.54
N HIS A 141 -19.10 30.62 -25.64
CA HIS A 141 -20.10 31.64 -25.90
C HIS A 141 -21.33 31.04 -26.66
N ALA A 142 -21.76 29.85 -26.23
CA ALA A 142 -22.81 29.07 -26.83
C ALA A 142 -23.98 28.88 -25.84
N ASP A 143 -25.19 28.87 -26.37
CA ASP A 143 -26.37 28.48 -25.59
C ASP A 143 -26.56 26.95 -25.55
N LYS A 144 -27.64 26.49 -24.92
CA LYS A 144 -27.94 25.06 -24.80
C LYS A 144 -28.19 24.40 -26.16
N GLU A 145 -28.92 25.06 -27.05
CA GLU A 145 -29.25 24.54 -28.38
C GLU A 145 -27.99 24.37 -29.23
N GLN A 146 -27.09 25.35 -29.22
CA GLN A 146 -25.79 25.28 -29.89
C GLN A 146 -24.88 24.18 -29.31
N THR A 147 -24.95 23.94 -28.01
CA THR A 147 -24.18 22.88 -27.39
C THR A 147 -24.69 21.49 -27.77
N ILE A 148 -26.00 21.31 -27.90
CA ILE A 148 -26.64 20.09 -28.42
C ILE A 148 -26.26 19.87 -29.87
N GLU A 149 -26.39 20.91 -30.74
CA GLU A 149 -26.05 20.81 -32.15
C GLU A 149 -24.56 20.42 -32.33
N LEU A 150 -23.65 20.93 -31.50
CA LEU A 150 -22.25 20.55 -31.51
C LEU A 150 -22.07 19.04 -31.23
N ALA A 151 -22.75 18.51 -30.22
CA ALA A 151 -22.70 17.08 -29.86
C ALA A 151 -23.28 16.21 -30.98
N GLN A 152 -24.46 16.56 -31.49
CA GLN A 152 -25.10 15.82 -32.56
C GLN A 152 -24.30 15.85 -33.87
N THR A 153 -23.71 17.00 -34.23
CA THR A 153 -22.89 17.13 -35.43
C THR A 153 -21.66 16.25 -35.32
N GLY A 154 -20.99 16.20 -34.17
CA GLY A 154 -19.88 15.28 -33.90
C GLY A 154 -20.29 13.81 -34.02
N ALA A 155 -21.43 13.44 -33.47
CA ALA A 155 -21.95 12.07 -33.55
C ALA A 155 -22.27 11.66 -35.02
N ARG A 156 -22.94 12.53 -35.80
CA ARG A 156 -23.20 12.29 -37.22
C ARG A 156 -21.91 12.13 -38.01
N GLU A 157 -20.92 12.99 -37.77
CA GLU A 157 -19.64 12.93 -38.44
C GLU A 157 -18.87 11.64 -38.13
N ILE A 158 -18.86 11.21 -36.88
CA ILE A 158 -18.23 9.95 -36.48
C ILE A 158 -18.86 8.76 -37.18
N ILE A 159 -20.20 8.70 -37.25
CA ILE A 159 -20.90 7.63 -37.96
C ILE A 159 -20.52 7.65 -39.44
N ALA A 160 -20.58 8.82 -40.09
CA ALA A 160 -20.26 8.96 -41.51
C ALA A 160 -18.80 8.57 -41.83
N GLN A 161 -17.85 8.94 -40.96
CA GLN A 161 -16.44 8.58 -41.17
C GLN A 161 -16.20 7.09 -40.89
N ALA A 162 -16.87 6.50 -39.85
CA ALA A 162 -16.79 5.08 -39.56
C ALA A 162 -17.32 4.24 -40.72
N GLU A 163 -18.51 4.55 -41.22
CA GLU A 163 -19.12 3.87 -42.40
C GLU A 163 -18.26 3.97 -43.65
N LYS A 164 -17.58 5.09 -43.84
CA LYS A 164 -16.71 5.32 -45.01
C LYS A 164 -15.37 4.58 -44.91
N ARG A 165 -14.80 4.40 -43.72
CA ARG A 165 -13.40 4.01 -43.52
C ARG A 165 -13.20 2.68 -42.83
N LEU A 166 -14.08 2.31 -41.88
CA LEU A 166 -14.01 1.04 -41.17
C LEU A 166 -14.73 -0.04 -41.97
N GLY A 167 -14.12 -1.20 -42.13
CA GLY A 167 -14.74 -2.33 -42.82
C GLY A 167 -15.75 -3.07 -41.92
N ASP A 168 -16.53 -3.95 -42.54
CA ASP A 168 -17.51 -4.81 -41.83
C ASP A 168 -16.86 -5.75 -40.80
N GLU A 169 -15.54 -5.91 -40.86
CA GLU A 169 -14.77 -6.74 -39.91
C GLU A 169 -14.51 -6.03 -38.58
N THR A 170 -14.67 -4.69 -38.52
CA THR A 170 -14.48 -3.93 -37.28
C THR A 170 -15.78 -3.84 -36.48
N ILE A 171 -15.78 -4.33 -35.27
CA ILE A 171 -16.86 -4.08 -34.32
C ILE A 171 -16.69 -2.66 -33.80
N PHE A 172 -17.53 -1.76 -34.36
CA PHE A 172 -17.46 -0.34 -34.06
C PHE A 172 -18.37 0.05 -32.89
N GLY A 173 -17.80 0.71 -31.87
CA GLY A 173 -18.47 1.30 -30.72
C GLY A 173 -18.41 2.82 -30.71
N PHE A 174 -19.33 3.42 -29.99
CA PHE A 174 -19.40 4.87 -29.81
C PHE A 174 -19.55 5.22 -28.35
N GLU A 175 -18.76 6.18 -27.91
CA GLU A 175 -18.79 6.73 -26.56
C GLU A 175 -18.99 8.25 -26.63
N TYR A 176 -19.85 8.76 -25.75
CA TYR A 176 -20.09 10.20 -25.61
C TYR A 176 -19.92 10.65 -24.16
N SER A 177 -19.15 11.74 -23.96
CA SER A 177 -19.01 12.42 -22.68
C SER A 177 -19.53 13.85 -22.74
N PRO A 178 -20.59 14.20 -21.97
CA PRO A 178 -20.87 15.60 -21.64
C PRO A 178 -19.83 16.06 -20.61
N GLU A 179 -18.69 16.55 -21.10
CA GLU A 179 -17.57 16.95 -20.25
C GLU A 179 -18.02 17.98 -19.19
N ILE A 180 -17.43 17.93 -17.99
CA ILE A 180 -17.89 18.68 -16.81
C ILE A 180 -19.34 18.32 -16.43
N PHE A 181 -19.75 17.06 -16.61
CA PHE A 181 -21.09 16.58 -16.23
C PHE A 181 -21.45 16.96 -14.79
N ILE A 182 -20.52 16.82 -13.86
CA ILE A 182 -20.77 17.10 -12.44
C ILE A 182 -21.33 18.53 -12.19
N ASP A 183 -20.93 19.51 -12.98
CA ASP A 183 -21.38 20.90 -12.88
C ASP A 183 -22.47 21.26 -13.91
N THR A 184 -22.90 20.32 -14.73
CA THR A 184 -23.97 20.52 -15.71
C THR A 184 -25.33 20.33 -15.02
N GLU A 185 -26.31 21.14 -15.40
CA GLU A 185 -27.68 20.95 -14.96
C GLU A 185 -28.17 19.56 -15.40
N LEU A 186 -28.72 18.77 -14.49
CA LEU A 186 -29.09 17.36 -14.77
C LEU A 186 -30.07 17.21 -15.91
N ASP A 187 -31.09 18.09 -15.98
CA ASP A 187 -32.07 18.10 -17.07
C ASP A 187 -31.38 18.34 -18.42
N PHE A 188 -30.42 19.26 -18.45
CA PHE A 188 -29.66 19.55 -19.66
C PHE A 188 -28.67 18.43 -20.02
N ALA A 189 -28.01 17.82 -19.04
CA ALA A 189 -27.16 16.66 -19.29
C ALA A 189 -27.94 15.50 -19.88
N LEU A 190 -29.16 15.25 -19.37
CA LEU A 190 -30.08 14.26 -19.93
C LEU A 190 -30.45 14.62 -21.38
N GLU A 191 -30.88 15.85 -21.62
CA GLU A 191 -31.27 16.33 -22.95
C GLU A 191 -30.14 16.15 -23.99
N VAL A 192 -28.91 16.50 -23.63
CA VAL A 192 -27.75 16.31 -24.53
C VAL A 192 -27.50 14.83 -24.79
N CYS A 193 -27.49 13.99 -23.75
CA CYS A 193 -27.29 12.55 -23.90
C CYS A 193 -28.38 11.91 -24.77
N GLU A 194 -29.65 12.26 -24.55
CA GLU A 194 -30.78 11.78 -25.38
C GLU A 194 -30.62 12.23 -26.84
N SER A 195 -30.22 13.49 -27.06
CA SER A 195 -30.01 14.02 -28.41
C SER A 195 -28.90 13.29 -29.18
N VAL A 196 -27.85 12.86 -28.50
CA VAL A 196 -26.79 12.04 -29.07
C VAL A 196 -27.26 10.61 -29.31
N MET A 197 -28.03 10.04 -28.39
CA MET A 197 -28.66 8.72 -28.59
C MET A 197 -29.64 8.71 -29.75
N ASP A 198 -30.34 9.80 -30.05
CA ASP A 198 -31.21 9.91 -31.22
C ASP A 198 -30.43 9.92 -32.54
N VAL A 199 -29.17 10.32 -32.51
CA VAL A 199 -28.27 10.23 -33.69
C VAL A 199 -27.65 8.83 -33.80
N TRP A 200 -27.20 8.25 -32.71
CA TRP A 200 -26.57 6.93 -32.67
C TRP A 200 -27.58 5.79 -32.87
N GLU A 201 -28.80 5.97 -32.38
CA GLU A 201 -29.87 4.97 -32.37
C GLU A 201 -29.46 3.65 -31.67
N PRO A 202 -29.19 3.70 -30.32
CA PRO A 202 -28.79 2.50 -29.58
C PRO A 202 -29.91 1.45 -29.60
N GLY A 203 -29.54 0.18 -29.72
CA GLY A 203 -30.44 -0.96 -29.79
C GLY A 203 -29.69 -2.28 -29.64
N GLU A 204 -30.34 -3.39 -29.94
CA GLU A 204 -29.73 -4.71 -29.87
C GLU A 204 -28.49 -4.79 -30.78
N GLY A 205 -27.35 -5.14 -30.22
CA GLY A 205 -26.05 -5.19 -30.91
C GLY A 205 -25.43 -3.82 -31.23
N ARG A 206 -26.03 -2.72 -30.78
CA ARG A 206 -25.55 -1.35 -30.98
C ARG A 206 -25.61 -0.55 -29.68
N GLU A 207 -24.85 -0.98 -28.69
CA GLU A 207 -24.73 -0.28 -27.41
C GLU A 207 -24.09 1.10 -27.60
N ILE A 208 -24.46 2.07 -26.75
CA ILE A 208 -23.74 3.34 -26.58
C ILE A 208 -23.11 3.38 -25.20
N VAL A 209 -21.92 3.92 -25.10
CA VAL A 209 -21.33 4.31 -23.81
C VAL A 209 -21.64 5.78 -23.56
N LEU A 210 -22.35 6.07 -22.48
CA LEU A 210 -22.51 7.42 -21.95
C LEU A 210 -21.62 7.58 -20.73
N ASN A 211 -20.55 8.34 -20.87
CA ASN A 211 -19.60 8.55 -19.79
C ASN A 211 -19.86 9.88 -19.10
N LEU A 212 -20.17 9.83 -17.81
CA LEU A 212 -20.55 10.97 -16.98
C LEU A 212 -19.38 11.36 -16.07
N PRO A 213 -18.48 12.28 -16.50
CA PRO A 213 -17.25 12.55 -15.74
C PRO A 213 -17.47 13.50 -14.57
N SER A 214 -16.87 13.16 -13.44
CA SER A 214 -16.53 14.11 -12.40
C SER A 214 -15.20 14.77 -12.76
N THR A 215 -15.20 15.56 -13.84
CA THR A 215 -14.00 16.16 -14.45
C THR A 215 -13.16 16.95 -13.45
N VAL A 216 -13.81 17.62 -12.50
CA VAL A 216 -13.21 18.16 -11.29
C VAL A 216 -14.07 17.69 -10.12
N GLU A 217 -13.50 16.97 -9.17
CA GLU A 217 -14.25 16.44 -8.03
C GLU A 217 -14.71 17.59 -7.10
N ARG A 218 -15.87 18.17 -7.37
CA ARG A 218 -16.43 19.32 -6.61
C ARG A 218 -17.49 18.92 -5.60
N ALA A 219 -18.22 17.84 -5.84
CA ALA A 219 -19.24 17.32 -4.95
C ALA A 219 -18.68 16.25 -3.99
N THR A 220 -19.41 15.96 -2.93
CA THR A 220 -19.15 14.77 -2.12
C THR A 220 -19.63 13.50 -2.88
N PRO A 221 -19.03 12.31 -2.60
CA PRO A 221 -19.35 11.08 -3.34
C PRO A 221 -20.84 10.72 -3.36
N ASN A 222 -21.56 10.99 -2.26
CA ASN A 222 -22.99 10.74 -2.17
C ASN A 222 -23.82 11.64 -3.10
N VAL A 223 -23.40 12.88 -3.32
CA VAL A 223 -24.09 13.79 -4.25
C VAL A 223 -23.86 13.34 -5.69
N PHE A 224 -22.64 12.92 -6.03
CA PHE A 224 -22.37 12.35 -7.35
C PHE A 224 -23.18 11.05 -7.57
N ALA A 225 -23.28 10.18 -6.56
CA ALA A 225 -24.15 9.00 -6.63
C ALA A 225 -25.62 9.36 -6.88
N ASP A 226 -26.14 10.41 -6.23
CA ASP A 226 -27.48 10.91 -6.50
C ASP A 226 -27.63 11.36 -7.97
N GLN A 227 -26.65 12.07 -8.53
CA GLN A 227 -26.63 12.45 -9.95
C GLN A 227 -26.66 11.24 -10.87
N ILE A 228 -25.86 10.21 -10.58
CA ILE A 228 -25.78 8.98 -11.38
C ILE A 228 -27.08 8.18 -11.30
N GLU A 229 -27.66 8.00 -10.10
CA GLU A 229 -28.95 7.33 -9.98
C GLU A 229 -30.07 8.09 -10.71
N TRP A 230 -30.06 9.42 -10.60
CA TRP A 230 -31.01 10.26 -11.31
C TRP A 230 -30.89 10.07 -12.83
N MET A 231 -29.69 10.13 -13.39
CA MET A 231 -29.43 9.88 -14.81
C MET A 231 -29.85 8.46 -15.22
N SER A 232 -29.42 7.45 -14.47
CA SER A 232 -29.74 6.04 -14.75
C SER A 232 -31.25 5.76 -14.80
N ARG A 233 -32.04 6.50 -13.99
CA ARG A 233 -33.50 6.33 -13.92
C ARG A 233 -34.25 7.11 -15.01
N ASN A 234 -33.67 8.17 -15.55
CA ASN A 234 -34.33 9.06 -16.52
C ASN A 234 -33.89 8.84 -17.97
N LEU A 235 -32.74 8.19 -18.20
CA LEU A 235 -32.30 7.83 -19.55
C LEU A 235 -33.29 6.88 -20.21
N SER A 236 -33.75 7.24 -21.42
CA SER A 236 -34.49 6.33 -22.27
C SER A 236 -33.57 5.23 -22.80
N ARG A 237 -34.12 4.10 -23.25
CA ARG A 237 -33.31 3.00 -23.83
C ARG A 237 -32.14 2.57 -22.94
N ARG A 238 -32.32 2.69 -21.60
CA ARG A 238 -31.28 2.42 -20.57
C ARG A 238 -30.61 1.03 -20.72
N GLU A 239 -31.35 0.07 -21.22
CA GLU A 239 -30.89 -1.30 -21.48
C GLU A 239 -29.84 -1.42 -22.59
N TYR A 240 -29.74 -0.40 -23.45
CA TYR A 240 -28.72 -0.31 -24.52
C TYR A 240 -27.64 0.72 -24.24
N VAL A 241 -27.58 1.21 -23.00
CA VAL A 241 -26.60 2.19 -22.54
C VAL A 241 -25.66 1.55 -21.53
N ALA A 242 -24.36 1.54 -21.80
CA ALA A 242 -23.34 1.36 -20.79
C ALA A 242 -23.10 2.71 -20.10
N LEU A 243 -23.63 2.86 -18.89
CA LEU A 243 -23.44 4.07 -18.10
C LEU A 243 -22.06 4.04 -17.45
N SER A 244 -21.17 4.87 -17.97
CA SER A 244 -19.78 4.99 -17.51
C SER A 244 -19.61 6.20 -16.60
N VAL A 245 -18.64 6.12 -15.69
CA VAL A 245 -18.20 7.26 -14.86
C VAL A 245 -16.69 7.39 -14.90
N HIS A 246 -16.21 8.63 -14.89
CA HIS A 246 -14.80 8.99 -14.92
C HIS A 246 -14.49 9.96 -13.75
N PRO A 247 -14.28 9.44 -12.54
CA PRO A 247 -14.01 10.29 -11.39
C PRO A 247 -12.56 10.73 -11.33
N HIS A 248 -12.34 12.05 -11.11
CA HIS A 248 -11.08 12.60 -10.62
C HIS A 248 -11.01 12.58 -9.08
N ASN A 249 -9.86 12.94 -8.53
CA ASN A 249 -9.54 12.77 -7.10
C ASN A 249 -9.20 14.10 -6.40
N ASP A 250 -9.77 15.23 -6.86
CA ASP A 250 -9.44 16.58 -6.35
C ASP A 250 -9.74 16.75 -4.86
N ARG A 251 -10.68 16.00 -4.32
CA ARG A 251 -11.04 15.99 -2.90
C ARG A 251 -10.42 14.83 -2.12
N GLY A 252 -9.70 13.93 -2.80
CA GLY A 252 -9.18 12.69 -2.22
C GLY A 252 -10.26 11.62 -2.01
N THR A 253 -11.39 11.68 -2.72
CA THR A 253 -12.52 10.76 -2.58
C THR A 253 -12.87 10.03 -3.88
N GLY A 254 -12.01 10.06 -4.89
CA GLY A 254 -12.27 9.47 -6.21
C GLY A 254 -12.66 7.99 -6.17
N VAL A 255 -12.00 7.16 -5.34
CA VAL A 255 -12.37 5.75 -5.15
C VAL A 255 -13.77 5.62 -4.54
N ALA A 256 -14.07 6.37 -3.48
CA ALA A 256 -15.40 6.36 -2.88
C ALA A 256 -16.47 6.86 -3.85
N THR A 257 -16.16 7.85 -4.68
CA THR A 257 -17.04 8.35 -5.74
C THR A 257 -17.38 7.24 -6.74
N ALA A 258 -16.38 6.45 -7.17
CA ALA A 258 -16.60 5.31 -8.06
C ALA A 258 -17.43 4.19 -7.41
N GLU A 259 -17.12 3.80 -6.16
CA GLU A 259 -17.89 2.79 -5.42
C GLU A 259 -19.38 3.18 -5.28
N LEU A 260 -19.64 4.43 -4.91
CA LEU A 260 -21.02 4.90 -4.76
C LEU A 260 -21.73 5.06 -6.11
N ALA A 261 -21.01 5.41 -7.18
CA ALA A 261 -21.59 5.44 -8.53
C ALA A 261 -21.99 4.02 -9.01
N LEU A 262 -21.24 2.98 -8.67
CA LEU A 262 -21.63 1.59 -8.94
C LEU A 262 -22.92 1.20 -8.21
N LEU A 263 -23.09 1.59 -6.95
CA LEU A 263 -24.34 1.41 -6.22
C LEU A 263 -25.50 2.18 -6.89
N ALA A 264 -25.19 3.34 -7.45
CA ALA A 264 -26.16 4.22 -8.11
C ALA A 264 -26.57 3.75 -9.51
N GLY A 265 -25.88 2.76 -10.09
CA GLY A 265 -26.25 2.14 -11.36
C GLY A 265 -25.28 2.38 -12.50
N ALA A 266 -24.05 2.83 -12.22
CA ALA A 266 -22.99 2.82 -13.21
C ALA A 266 -22.61 1.37 -13.58
N ASP A 267 -22.34 1.13 -14.85
CA ASP A 267 -21.96 -0.17 -15.41
C ASP A 267 -20.44 -0.29 -15.64
N ARG A 268 -19.79 0.86 -15.82
CA ARG A 268 -18.39 0.96 -16.26
C ARG A 268 -17.66 2.06 -15.48
N ILE A 269 -16.40 1.81 -15.17
CA ILE A 269 -15.51 2.78 -14.51
C ILE A 269 -14.29 3.05 -15.42
N GLU A 270 -14.01 4.34 -15.62
CA GLU A 270 -12.78 4.81 -16.25
C GLU A 270 -11.82 5.33 -15.20
N GLY A 271 -10.55 5.01 -15.35
CA GLY A 271 -9.51 5.46 -14.44
C GLY A 271 -8.11 5.03 -14.87
N CYS A 272 -7.16 5.20 -13.97
CA CYS A 272 -5.77 4.86 -14.23
C CYS A 272 -5.21 3.96 -13.11
N LEU A 273 -4.23 3.15 -13.46
CA LEU A 273 -3.44 2.42 -12.48
C LEU A 273 -2.73 3.43 -11.56
N LEU A 274 -2.87 3.25 -10.25
CA LEU A 274 -2.33 4.12 -9.21
C LEU A 274 -2.78 5.59 -9.30
N GLY A 275 -3.89 5.83 -10.01
CA GLY A 275 -4.58 7.12 -9.99
C GLY A 275 -3.87 8.25 -10.75
N GLN A 276 -3.10 7.94 -11.80
CA GLN A 276 -2.48 8.99 -12.63
C GLN A 276 -3.53 9.85 -13.35
N GLY A 277 -3.18 11.09 -13.69
CA GLY A 277 -4.07 11.99 -14.45
C GLY A 277 -3.96 13.45 -14.03
N GLU A 278 -4.80 14.28 -14.63
CA GLU A 278 -4.81 15.74 -14.41
C GLU A 278 -4.97 16.11 -12.93
N ARG A 279 -4.26 17.15 -12.49
CA ARG A 279 -4.28 17.74 -11.13
C ARG A 279 -3.90 16.73 -10.05
N THR A 280 -4.87 16.07 -9.43
CA THR A 280 -4.70 15.07 -8.36
C THR A 280 -4.86 13.63 -8.86
N GLY A 281 -5.09 13.47 -10.16
CA GLY A 281 -5.26 12.19 -10.82
C GLY A 281 -6.70 11.72 -10.93
N ASN A 282 -6.86 10.58 -11.59
CA ASN A 282 -8.10 9.84 -11.76
C ASN A 282 -8.38 8.91 -10.57
N VAL A 283 -9.51 8.24 -10.57
CA VAL A 283 -9.73 7.11 -9.68
C VAL A 283 -8.63 6.06 -9.87
N ASP A 284 -8.08 5.58 -8.76
CA ASP A 284 -7.09 4.50 -8.76
C ASP A 284 -7.79 3.15 -8.97
N LEU A 285 -7.59 2.55 -10.15
CA LEU A 285 -8.20 1.27 -10.52
C LEU A 285 -7.65 0.10 -9.70
N VAL A 286 -6.40 0.16 -9.24
CA VAL A 286 -5.83 -0.88 -8.37
C VAL A 286 -6.52 -0.86 -7.00
N THR A 287 -6.63 0.32 -6.41
CA THR A 287 -7.32 0.48 -5.12
C THR A 287 -8.79 0.08 -5.23
N LEU A 288 -9.51 0.52 -6.27
CA LEU A 288 -10.91 0.17 -6.46
C LEU A 288 -11.11 -1.34 -6.66
N GLY A 289 -10.28 -1.98 -7.51
CA GLY A 289 -10.35 -3.41 -7.77
C GLY A 289 -10.07 -4.23 -6.52
N LEU A 290 -9.05 -3.88 -5.73
CA LEU A 290 -8.73 -4.58 -4.48
C LEU A 290 -9.73 -4.28 -3.35
N ASN A 291 -10.40 -3.13 -3.35
CA ASN A 291 -11.54 -2.90 -2.48
C ASN A 291 -12.68 -3.89 -2.76
N LEU A 292 -13.02 -4.12 -4.05
CA LEU A 292 -14.02 -5.12 -4.44
C LEU A 292 -13.56 -6.53 -4.05
N PHE A 293 -12.31 -6.87 -4.32
CA PHE A 293 -11.72 -8.17 -3.94
C PHE A 293 -11.83 -8.43 -2.44
N SER A 294 -11.55 -7.43 -1.59
CA SER A 294 -11.70 -7.52 -0.12
C SER A 294 -13.14 -7.78 0.35
N GLN A 295 -14.12 -7.55 -0.51
CA GLN A 295 -15.54 -7.81 -0.27
C GLN A 295 -16.02 -9.11 -0.95
N GLY A 296 -15.12 -9.93 -1.47
CA GLY A 296 -15.43 -11.19 -2.13
C GLY A 296 -15.99 -11.02 -3.55
N ILE A 297 -15.67 -9.92 -4.22
CA ILE A 297 -16.03 -9.65 -5.60
C ILE A 297 -14.76 -9.74 -6.45
N ASP A 298 -14.71 -10.75 -7.33
CA ASP A 298 -13.61 -10.88 -8.29
C ASP A 298 -13.59 -9.66 -9.23
N PRO A 299 -12.53 -8.85 -9.24
CA PRO A 299 -12.42 -7.71 -10.13
C PRO A 299 -12.28 -8.12 -11.60
N GLY A 300 -11.93 -9.38 -11.90
CA GLY A 300 -11.64 -9.84 -13.26
C GLY A 300 -10.35 -9.23 -13.85
N ILE A 301 -9.55 -8.57 -13.02
CA ILE A 301 -8.23 -8.00 -13.34
C ILE A 301 -7.21 -8.64 -12.40
N ASP A 302 -6.07 -9.03 -12.93
CA ASP A 302 -5.01 -9.70 -12.16
C ASP A 302 -4.15 -8.70 -11.38
N PHE A 303 -4.40 -8.55 -10.09
CA PHE A 303 -3.61 -7.76 -9.15
C PHE A 303 -2.70 -8.62 -8.26
N SER A 304 -2.41 -9.87 -8.65
CA SER A 304 -1.61 -10.80 -7.83
C SER A 304 -0.14 -10.40 -7.65
N ASP A 305 0.37 -9.42 -8.41
CA ASP A 305 1.72 -8.86 -8.27
C ASP A 305 1.69 -7.32 -8.35
N VAL A 306 1.25 -6.69 -7.26
CA VAL A 306 1.16 -5.22 -7.19
C VAL A 306 2.52 -4.52 -7.29
N ASP A 307 3.62 -5.20 -6.93
CA ASP A 307 4.96 -4.64 -7.06
C ASP A 307 5.41 -4.53 -8.52
N SER A 308 5.06 -5.51 -9.36
CA SER A 308 5.31 -5.45 -10.80
C SER A 308 4.50 -4.32 -11.45
N ILE A 309 3.23 -4.19 -11.06
CA ILE A 309 2.36 -3.09 -11.51
C ILE A 309 2.99 -1.76 -11.14
N ARG A 310 3.30 -1.54 -9.86
CA ARG A 310 3.91 -0.30 -9.37
C ARG A 310 5.18 0.05 -10.13
N ARG A 311 6.14 -0.87 -10.21
CA ARG A 311 7.42 -0.64 -10.91
C ARG A 311 7.22 -0.27 -12.38
N THR A 312 6.24 -0.89 -13.04
CA THR A 312 5.96 -0.59 -14.43
C THR A 312 5.32 0.78 -14.59
N VAL A 313 4.34 1.11 -13.74
CA VAL A 313 3.71 2.44 -13.75
C VAL A 313 4.74 3.54 -13.44
N GLU A 314 5.56 3.38 -12.39
CA GLU A 314 6.62 4.34 -12.04
C GLU A 314 7.64 4.52 -13.18
N TYR A 315 8.03 3.43 -13.83
CA TYR A 315 8.91 3.50 -15.01
C TYR A 315 8.26 4.24 -16.18
N CYS A 316 6.98 3.98 -16.46
CA CYS A 316 6.30 4.59 -17.59
C CYS A 316 5.98 6.07 -17.34
N THR A 317 5.55 6.41 -16.13
CA THR A 317 5.12 7.76 -15.75
C THR A 317 6.25 8.65 -15.25
N GLN A 318 7.38 8.07 -14.83
CA GLN A 318 8.49 8.75 -14.15
C GLN A 318 8.05 9.45 -12.85
N MET A 319 7.02 8.92 -12.19
CA MET A 319 6.48 9.42 -10.93
C MET A 319 6.51 8.33 -9.87
N GLU A 320 6.98 8.66 -8.66
CA GLU A 320 7.04 7.74 -7.54
C GLU A 320 5.67 7.55 -6.89
N THR A 321 5.39 6.32 -6.50
CA THR A 321 4.18 5.98 -5.74
C THR A 321 4.37 6.29 -4.25
N SER A 322 3.34 6.86 -3.62
CA SER A 322 3.40 7.13 -2.18
C SER A 322 3.67 5.84 -1.38
N PRO A 323 4.61 5.86 -0.40
CA PRO A 323 4.84 4.71 0.47
C PRO A 323 3.60 4.26 1.27
N ARG A 324 2.55 5.08 1.31
CA ARG A 324 1.26 4.79 1.96
C ARG A 324 0.10 4.69 0.97
N ALA A 325 0.39 4.54 -0.32
CA ALA A 325 -0.66 4.26 -1.30
C ALA A 325 -1.38 2.95 -0.93
N PRO A 326 -2.71 2.91 -0.95
CA PRO A 326 -3.45 1.70 -0.59
C PRO A 326 -2.96 0.48 -1.38
N TYR A 327 -2.80 -0.64 -0.69
CA TYR A 327 -2.34 -1.95 -1.19
C TYR A 327 -0.94 -2.01 -1.80
N VAL A 328 -0.43 -0.96 -2.43
CA VAL A 328 0.83 -0.99 -3.21
C VAL A 328 2.01 -0.30 -2.52
N GLY A 329 1.76 0.56 -1.56
CA GLY A 329 2.81 1.31 -0.85
C GLY A 329 3.70 0.42 0.00
N ASP A 330 4.96 0.80 0.17
CA ASP A 330 5.96 0.01 0.91
C ASP A 330 5.60 -0.20 2.40
N LEU A 331 4.78 0.69 2.97
CA LEU A 331 4.43 0.68 4.40
C LEU A 331 3.06 0.07 4.71
N VAL A 332 2.30 -0.40 3.71
CA VAL A 332 0.90 -0.79 3.93
C VAL A 332 0.74 -2.15 4.57
N TYR A 333 1.71 -3.05 4.41
CA TYR A 333 1.74 -4.37 5.05
C TYR A 333 2.76 -4.43 6.18
N THR A 334 3.06 -3.30 6.82
CA THR A 334 4.01 -3.20 7.92
C THR A 334 3.32 -2.73 9.20
N SER A 335 3.78 -3.18 10.34
CA SER A 335 3.31 -2.70 11.65
C SER A 335 4.46 -2.20 12.48
N PHE A 336 4.27 -1.02 13.08
CA PHE A 336 5.25 -0.37 13.96
C PHE A 336 4.94 -0.54 15.45
N SER A 337 3.67 -0.75 15.79
CA SER A 337 3.23 -0.95 17.18
C SER A 337 3.40 -2.40 17.60
N GLY A 338 4.06 -2.64 18.71
CA GLY A 338 4.25 -4.00 19.25
C GLY A 338 2.93 -4.71 19.59
N SER A 339 1.87 -3.98 19.96
CA SER A 339 0.54 -4.57 20.19
C SER A 339 -0.11 -5.02 18.89
N HIS A 340 0.08 -4.28 17.78
CA HIS A 340 -0.41 -4.68 16.47
C HIS A 340 0.32 -5.93 15.97
N GLN A 341 1.65 -5.97 16.11
CA GLN A 341 2.47 -7.12 15.72
C GLN A 341 2.08 -8.39 16.49
N ASP A 342 1.86 -8.30 17.81
CA ASP A 342 1.41 -9.42 18.62
C ASP A 342 0.03 -9.91 18.19
N ALA A 343 -0.90 -8.99 17.89
CA ALA A 343 -2.23 -9.33 17.40
C ALA A 343 -2.19 -10.01 16.02
N ILE A 344 -1.38 -9.50 15.08
CA ILE A 344 -1.21 -10.10 13.74
C ILE A 344 -0.57 -11.48 13.85
N LYS A 345 0.49 -11.65 14.65
CA LYS A 345 1.11 -12.96 14.91
C LYS A 345 0.10 -13.98 15.43
N LYS A 346 -0.73 -13.58 16.41
CA LYS A 346 -1.80 -14.45 16.94
C LYS A 346 -2.87 -14.74 15.91
N GLY A 347 -3.19 -13.75 15.05
CA GLY A 347 -4.12 -13.89 13.93
C GLY A 347 -3.66 -14.96 12.94
N PHE A 348 -2.40 -14.90 12.49
CA PHE A 348 -1.82 -15.93 11.60
C PHE A 348 -1.83 -17.31 12.24
N ALA A 349 -1.47 -17.44 13.53
CA ALA A 349 -1.52 -18.72 14.23
C ALA A 349 -2.95 -19.28 14.32
N ALA A 350 -3.94 -18.43 14.61
CA ALA A 350 -5.34 -18.83 14.67
C ALA A 350 -5.89 -19.22 13.28
N ARG A 351 -5.53 -18.48 12.21
CA ARG A 351 -5.90 -18.83 10.85
C ARG A 351 -5.30 -20.18 10.45
N LYS A 352 -4.00 -20.38 10.70
CA LYS A 352 -3.35 -21.66 10.43
C LYS A 352 -4.09 -22.83 11.08
N ALA A 353 -4.48 -22.70 12.34
CA ALA A 353 -5.25 -23.74 13.03
C ALA A 353 -6.62 -24.00 12.38
N LYS A 354 -7.32 -22.96 11.88
CA LYS A 354 -8.58 -23.10 11.12
C LYS A 354 -8.35 -23.83 9.80
N VAL A 355 -7.30 -23.48 9.04
CA VAL A 355 -6.93 -24.12 7.77
C VAL A 355 -6.54 -25.58 7.99
N ASP A 356 -5.72 -25.88 9.00
CA ASP A 356 -5.36 -27.26 9.36
C ASP A 356 -6.61 -28.09 9.71
N ALA A 357 -7.57 -27.51 10.44
CA ALA A 357 -8.84 -28.16 10.77
C ALA A 357 -9.77 -28.36 9.56
N ALA A 358 -9.65 -27.49 8.55
CA ALA A 358 -10.36 -27.61 7.27
C ALA A 358 -9.66 -28.54 6.26
N GLY A 359 -8.62 -29.28 6.69
CA GLY A 359 -7.90 -30.22 5.81
C GLY A 359 -6.91 -29.54 4.85
N GLY A 360 -6.49 -28.33 5.13
CA GLY A 360 -5.54 -27.55 4.32
C GLY A 360 -6.21 -26.67 3.26
N ASP A 361 -7.51 -26.50 3.31
CA ASP A 361 -8.27 -25.60 2.41
C ASP A 361 -8.08 -24.15 2.84
N GLU A 362 -7.09 -23.47 2.27
CA GLU A 362 -6.79 -22.05 2.56
C GLU A 362 -7.86 -21.12 1.97
N GLU A 363 -8.41 -21.44 0.81
CA GLU A 363 -9.40 -20.60 0.13
C GLU A 363 -10.78 -20.68 0.79
N GLY A 364 -11.14 -21.85 1.34
CA GLY A 364 -12.41 -22.06 2.05
C GLY A 364 -12.45 -21.42 3.44
N VAL A 365 -11.33 -20.95 3.98
CA VAL A 365 -11.27 -20.28 5.29
C VAL A 365 -11.24 -18.77 5.10
N VAL A 366 -12.36 -18.12 5.46
CA VAL A 366 -12.52 -16.65 5.36
C VAL A 366 -11.35 -15.91 6.03
N TRP A 367 -10.86 -14.86 5.37
CA TRP A 367 -9.82 -14.00 5.89
C TRP A 367 -10.33 -13.10 7.01
N GLU A 368 -9.82 -13.32 8.22
CA GLU A 368 -10.19 -12.57 9.43
C GLU A 368 -8.94 -12.32 10.27
N LEU A 369 -8.00 -11.53 9.75
CA LEU A 369 -6.80 -11.16 10.50
C LEU A 369 -6.91 -9.75 11.09
N PRO A 370 -6.44 -9.55 12.34
CA PRO A 370 -6.32 -8.20 12.89
C PRO A 370 -5.43 -7.32 12.01
N TYR A 371 -5.89 -6.10 11.70
CA TYR A 371 -5.15 -5.05 10.98
C TYR A 371 -4.76 -5.33 9.52
N LEU A 372 -5.08 -6.47 8.97
CA LEU A 372 -4.81 -6.81 7.57
C LEU A 372 -6.14 -7.05 6.84
N PRO A 373 -6.59 -6.12 5.99
CA PRO A 373 -7.88 -6.22 5.28
C PRO A 373 -7.90 -7.33 4.22
N ILE A 374 -6.75 -7.69 3.66
CA ILE A 374 -6.55 -8.80 2.72
C ILE A 374 -5.29 -9.58 3.10
N ASP A 375 -5.14 -10.78 2.56
CA ASP A 375 -3.86 -11.50 2.65
C ASP A 375 -2.82 -10.81 1.74
N PRO A 376 -1.69 -10.36 2.29
CA PRO A 376 -0.63 -9.80 1.47
C PRO A 376 -0.12 -10.73 0.37
N HIS A 377 -0.18 -12.05 0.58
CA HIS A 377 0.26 -13.04 -0.42
C HIS A 377 -0.61 -13.02 -1.67
N ASP A 378 -1.91 -12.71 -1.56
CA ASP A 378 -2.83 -12.63 -2.71
C ASP A 378 -2.44 -11.53 -3.70
N VAL A 379 -1.66 -10.54 -3.26
CA VAL A 379 -1.16 -9.42 -4.08
C VAL A 379 0.36 -9.46 -4.29
N GLY A 380 0.99 -10.62 -4.06
CA GLY A 380 2.44 -10.82 -4.26
C GLY A 380 3.32 -10.17 -3.20
N ARG A 381 2.76 -9.83 -2.04
CA ARG A 381 3.48 -9.19 -0.91
C ARG A 381 3.62 -10.16 0.25
N SER A 382 4.39 -9.76 1.23
CA SER A 382 4.48 -10.43 2.54
C SER A 382 4.18 -9.45 3.66
N TYR A 383 3.65 -9.94 4.78
CA TYR A 383 3.61 -9.14 5.98
C TYR A 383 5.02 -9.00 6.54
N GLU A 384 5.53 -7.80 6.55
CA GLU A 384 6.80 -7.47 7.18
C GLU A 384 6.53 -6.78 8.52
N ALA A 385 6.88 -7.46 9.61
CA ALA A 385 7.05 -6.78 10.88
C ALA A 385 8.30 -5.90 10.78
N VAL A 386 8.18 -4.72 10.21
CA VAL A 386 9.25 -3.72 10.32
C VAL A 386 9.24 -3.23 11.76
N VAL A 387 10.04 -3.89 12.58
CA VAL A 387 10.25 -3.49 13.96
C VAL A 387 11.20 -2.30 13.92
N ARG A 388 10.63 -1.13 13.73
CA ARG A 388 11.31 0.13 13.98
C ARG A 388 11.06 0.50 15.43
N VAL A 389 12.12 0.57 16.22
CA VAL A 389 12.03 1.04 17.61
C VAL A 389 12.13 2.57 17.57
N ASN A 390 11.04 3.24 17.91
CA ASN A 390 10.99 4.68 18.12
C ASN A 390 10.45 4.98 19.52
N SER A 391 10.34 6.25 19.88
CA SER A 391 9.82 6.68 21.19
C SER A 391 8.39 6.18 21.51
N GLN A 392 7.65 5.70 20.51
CA GLN A 392 6.31 5.14 20.65
C GLN A 392 6.31 3.60 20.71
N SER A 393 7.47 2.97 20.50
CA SER A 393 7.58 1.51 20.47
C SER A 393 7.68 0.99 21.91
N GLY A 394 6.65 0.31 22.37
CA GLY A 394 6.67 -0.33 23.68
C GLY A 394 7.69 -1.48 23.75
N LYS A 395 7.87 -2.02 24.98
CA LYS A 395 8.79 -3.12 25.31
C LYS A 395 8.75 -4.34 24.37
N GLY A 396 7.62 -4.60 23.71
CA GLY A 396 7.47 -5.71 22.77
C GLY A 396 8.31 -5.55 21.50
N GLY A 397 8.45 -4.34 20.96
CA GLY A 397 9.25 -4.07 19.77
C GLY A 397 10.74 -4.25 20.01
N VAL A 398 11.24 -3.75 21.16
CA VAL A 398 12.64 -3.90 21.57
C VAL A 398 13.00 -5.37 21.77
N ALA A 399 12.16 -6.12 22.51
CA ALA A 399 12.37 -7.54 22.77
C ALA A 399 12.36 -8.38 21.48
N TYR A 400 11.46 -8.08 20.55
CA TYR A 400 11.37 -8.78 19.27
C TYR A 400 12.64 -8.57 18.41
N LEU A 401 13.14 -7.32 18.29
CA LEU A 401 14.39 -7.07 17.56
C LEU A 401 15.59 -7.76 18.19
N MET A 402 15.68 -7.78 19.52
CA MET A 402 16.76 -8.48 20.22
C MET A 402 16.69 -9.99 19.96
N SER A 403 15.49 -10.58 19.93
CA SER A 403 15.30 -12.00 19.60
C SER A 403 15.62 -12.31 18.14
N THR A 404 15.06 -11.55 17.18
CA THR A 404 15.15 -11.90 15.76
C THR A 404 16.47 -11.51 15.11
N ALA A 405 17.06 -10.36 15.47
CA ALA A 405 18.29 -9.88 14.85
C ALA A 405 19.55 -10.34 15.59
N HIS A 406 19.43 -10.59 16.92
CA HIS A 406 20.59 -10.90 17.78
C HIS A 406 20.47 -12.21 18.53
N ALA A 407 19.39 -12.97 18.33
CA ALA A 407 19.11 -14.23 18.99
C ALA A 407 19.17 -14.15 20.54
N LEU A 408 18.70 -13.02 21.11
CA LEU A 408 18.65 -12.78 22.55
C LEU A 408 17.20 -12.80 23.05
N GLU A 409 16.87 -13.79 23.87
CA GLU A 409 15.57 -13.93 24.50
C GLU A 409 15.61 -13.28 25.90
N LEU A 410 15.41 -11.98 25.97
CA LEU A 410 15.52 -11.23 27.21
C LEU A 410 14.41 -11.65 28.19
N PRO A 411 14.75 -11.88 29.49
CA PRO A 411 13.77 -12.05 30.55
C PRO A 411 12.82 -10.86 30.66
N ARG A 412 11.57 -11.11 31.05
CA ARG A 412 10.51 -10.06 31.00
C ARG A 412 10.86 -8.79 31.80
N ARG A 413 11.52 -8.91 32.95
CA ARG A 413 11.93 -7.74 33.74
C ARG A 413 13.07 -6.98 33.07
N LEU A 414 14.02 -7.68 32.46
CA LEU A 414 15.10 -7.07 31.66
C LEU A 414 14.54 -6.37 30.44
N GLN A 415 13.52 -6.94 29.76
CA GLN A 415 12.83 -6.26 28.65
C GLN A 415 12.27 -4.90 29.08
N VAL A 416 11.71 -4.81 30.28
CA VAL A 416 11.17 -3.55 30.84
C VAL A 416 12.29 -2.55 31.13
N GLU A 417 13.39 -2.99 31.71
CA GLU A 417 14.56 -2.15 32.02
C GLU A 417 15.19 -1.65 30.71
N PHE A 418 15.49 -2.55 29.78
CA PHE A 418 16.14 -2.19 28.52
C PHE A 418 15.26 -1.27 27.66
N SER A 419 13.96 -1.48 27.63
CA SER A 419 13.04 -0.58 26.93
C SER A 419 13.10 0.87 27.46
N ARG A 420 13.31 1.05 28.77
CA ARG A 420 13.48 2.39 29.36
C ARG A 420 14.80 3.04 28.95
N ILE A 421 15.86 2.24 28.79
CA ILE A 421 17.17 2.71 28.33
C ILE A 421 17.07 3.16 26.87
N VAL A 422 16.45 2.35 26.02
CA VAL A 422 16.18 2.67 24.63
C VAL A 422 15.29 3.92 24.51
N GLN A 423 14.26 4.03 25.35
CA GLN A 423 13.40 5.21 25.40
C GLN A 423 14.18 6.49 25.70
N ARG A 424 15.03 6.48 26.73
CA ARG A 424 15.91 7.63 27.06
C ARG A 424 16.83 8.01 25.91
N HIS A 425 17.37 7.02 25.19
CA HIS A 425 18.21 7.27 24.03
C HIS A 425 17.42 7.96 22.91
N THR A 426 16.22 7.47 22.59
CA THR A 426 15.35 8.07 21.55
C THR A 426 14.84 9.45 21.95
N ASP A 427 14.54 9.66 23.22
CA ASP A 427 14.11 10.98 23.72
C ASP A 427 15.24 12.02 23.63
N THR A 428 16.51 11.58 23.76
CA THR A 428 17.68 12.45 23.72
C THR A 428 18.14 12.77 22.29
N TYR A 429 18.19 11.76 21.43
CA TYR A 429 18.80 11.88 20.10
C TYR A 429 17.76 11.93 18.97
N GLY A 430 16.49 11.63 19.26
CA GLY A 430 15.43 11.54 18.26
C GLY A 430 15.62 10.35 17.31
N GLY A 431 14.70 10.25 16.35
CA GLY A 431 14.86 9.32 15.24
C GLY A 431 14.42 7.89 15.55
N GLU A 432 14.78 7.04 14.62
CA GLU A 432 14.44 5.63 14.58
C GLU A 432 15.67 4.78 14.89
N ILE A 433 15.49 3.75 15.72
CA ILE A 433 16.57 2.84 16.10
C ILE A 433 16.46 1.56 15.25
N ASN A 434 17.47 1.30 14.45
CA ASN A 434 17.63 0.03 13.74
C ASN A 434 18.28 -1.05 14.63
N ALA A 435 18.30 -2.29 14.15
CA ALA A 435 18.88 -3.41 14.90
C ALA A 435 20.33 -3.20 15.32
N ALA A 436 21.15 -2.58 14.46
CA ALA A 436 22.56 -2.31 14.76
C ALA A 436 22.74 -1.27 15.88
N THR A 437 21.96 -0.17 15.83
CA THR A 437 21.94 0.84 16.89
C THR A 437 21.40 0.26 18.20
N LEU A 438 20.37 -0.58 18.14
CA LEU A 438 19.81 -1.26 19.30
C LEU A 438 20.85 -2.16 19.97
N TRP A 439 21.65 -2.87 19.17
CA TRP A 439 22.76 -3.68 19.66
C TRP A 439 23.85 -2.84 20.33
N GLN A 440 24.19 -1.68 19.77
CA GLN A 440 25.17 -0.78 20.39
C GLN A 440 24.71 -0.30 21.77
N ILE A 441 23.44 0.14 21.87
CA ILE A 441 22.85 0.56 23.16
C ILE A 441 22.88 -0.59 24.17
N PHE A 442 22.54 -1.81 23.71
CA PHE A 442 22.54 -3.00 24.57
C PHE A 442 23.96 -3.36 25.03
N ALA A 443 24.91 -3.36 24.11
CA ALA A 443 26.30 -3.70 24.42
C ALA A 443 26.96 -2.68 25.37
N ASP A 444 26.71 -1.38 25.14
CA ASP A 444 27.22 -0.31 26.02
C ASP A 444 26.64 -0.42 27.43
N GLU A 445 25.40 -0.82 27.57
CA GLU A 445 24.75 -0.92 28.87
C GLU A 445 25.09 -2.22 29.62
N TYR A 446 25.14 -3.37 28.94
CA TYR A 446 25.20 -4.68 29.59
C TYR A 446 26.47 -5.50 29.31
N LEU A 447 27.31 -5.14 28.35
CA LEU A 447 28.46 -5.95 27.96
C LEU A 447 29.79 -5.20 28.17
N PRO A 448 30.28 -5.09 29.43
CA PRO A 448 31.43 -4.23 29.75
C PRO A 448 32.73 -4.61 29.06
N THR A 449 32.92 -5.87 28.70
CA THR A 449 34.15 -6.39 28.12
C THR A 449 34.04 -6.78 26.64
N SER A 450 32.85 -6.74 26.09
CA SER A 450 32.59 -7.08 24.68
C SER A 450 32.36 -5.81 23.91
N ALA A 451 33.40 -5.22 23.39
CA ALA A 451 33.25 -4.05 22.54
C ALA A 451 32.43 -4.40 21.29
N ALA A 452 31.23 -3.82 21.17
CA ALA A 452 30.67 -3.58 19.84
C ALA A 452 31.62 -2.60 19.12
N PRO A 453 31.75 -2.67 17.77
CA PRO A 453 32.63 -1.76 17.06
C PRO A 453 32.35 -0.29 17.43
N GLY A 454 33.35 0.39 17.96
CA GLY A 454 33.24 1.80 18.36
C GLY A 454 32.89 2.07 19.83
N LEU A 455 32.71 1.03 20.67
CA LEU A 455 32.54 1.19 22.13
C LEU A 455 33.82 0.86 22.87
N GLU A 456 34.16 1.69 23.84
CA GLU A 456 35.28 1.41 24.76
C GLU A 456 34.83 0.44 25.87
N PRO A 457 35.67 -0.56 26.23
CA PRO A 457 35.41 -1.41 27.39
C PRO A 457 35.28 -0.58 28.68
N TRP A 458 34.35 -0.95 29.52
CA TRP A 458 34.11 -0.30 30.80
C TRP A 458 33.93 -1.32 31.93
N GLY A 459 34.00 -0.87 33.14
CA GLY A 459 33.80 -1.67 34.35
C GLY A 459 35.08 -1.97 35.12
N ARG A 460 34.91 -2.20 36.40
CA ARG A 460 36.02 -2.48 37.31
C ARG A 460 36.54 -3.90 37.11
N PHE A 461 35.64 -4.88 36.96
CA PHE A 461 36.01 -6.30 36.90
C PHE A 461 35.91 -6.90 35.50
N GLU A 462 36.86 -7.81 35.18
CA GLU A 462 36.83 -8.63 33.98
C GLU A 462 37.27 -10.06 34.29
N MET A 463 36.55 -11.08 33.77
CA MET A 463 36.94 -12.49 33.90
C MET A 463 38.05 -12.84 32.89
N ARG A 464 39.20 -13.26 33.34
CA ARG A 464 40.32 -13.72 32.50
C ARG A 464 40.35 -15.23 32.35
N ALA A 465 40.24 -15.97 33.48
CA ALA A 465 40.24 -17.42 33.48
C ALA A 465 39.42 -17.95 34.67
N SER A 466 38.85 -19.14 34.53
CA SER A 466 38.17 -19.85 35.60
C SER A 466 38.37 -21.35 35.47
N GLN A 467 38.48 -22.02 36.59
CA GLN A 467 38.49 -23.46 36.72
C GLN A 467 37.60 -23.85 37.91
N VAL A 468 36.69 -24.76 37.66
CA VAL A 468 35.79 -25.32 38.69
C VAL A 468 36.13 -26.79 38.87
N SER A 469 36.22 -27.23 40.12
CA SER A 469 36.43 -28.62 40.49
C SER A 469 35.42 -29.02 41.57
N SER A 470 34.83 -30.22 41.47
CA SER A 470 33.98 -30.75 42.53
C SER A 470 34.83 -31.11 43.75
N ILE A 471 34.39 -30.70 44.93
CA ILE A 471 34.96 -31.09 46.19
C ILE A 471 34.26 -32.36 46.67
N ASP A 472 32.96 -32.36 46.61
CA ASP A 472 32.04 -33.46 46.93
C ASP A 472 30.78 -33.38 46.08
N ASP A 473 29.74 -34.13 46.43
CA ASP A 473 28.47 -34.17 45.65
C ASP A 473 27.64 -32.87 45.76
N GLU A 474 27.92 -32.04 46.77
CA GLU A 474 27.14 -30.84 47.09
C GLU A 474 27.92 -29.53 46.90
N HIS A 475 29.28 -29.61 46.81
CA HIS A 475 30.13 -28.42 46.75
C HIS A 475 31.16 -28.44 45.63
N VAL A 476 31.38 -27.24 45.09
CA VAL A 476 32.43 -26.99 44.10
C VAL A 476 33.43 -25.98 44.63
N GLU A 477 34.68 -26.09 44.18
CA GLU A 477 35.72 -25.10 44.35
C GLU A 477 35.96 -24.36 43.04
N LEU A 478 35.91 -23.03 43.08
CA LEU A 478 36.25 -22.13 42.00
C LEU A 478 37.66 -21.56 42.22
N ASN A 479 38.50 -21.68 41.23
CA ASN A 479 39.73 -20.90 41.09
C ASN A 479 39.60 -19.97 39.88
N ALA A 480 39.55 -18.67 40.11
CA ALA A 480 39.41 -17.71 39.03
C ALA A 480 40.49 -16.63 39.02
N THR A 481 40.73 -16.10 37.82
CA THR A 481 41.59 -14.94 37.62
C THR A 481 40.74 -13.81 37.09
N LEU A 482 40.68 -12.72 37.81
CA LEU A 482 39.95 -11.51 37.47
C LEU A 482 40.91 -10.37 37.20
N THR A 483 40.48 -9.37 36.42
CA THR A 483 41.05 -8.04 36.46
C THR A 483 40.24 -7.18 37.40
N ASP A 484 40.84 -6.45 38.30
CA ASP A 484 40.24 -5.45 39.18
C ASP A 484 40.94 -4.10 38.92
N GLY A 485 40.21 -3.16 38.29
CA GLY A 485 40.77 -1.84 37.97
C GLY A 485 42.04 -1.87 37.11
N GLY A 486 42.26 -2.93 36.31
CA GLY A 486 43.43 -3.16 35.49
C GLY A 486 44.50 -4.09 36.12
N GLU A 487 44.42 -4.39 37.41
CA GLU A 487 45.31 -5.32 38.09
C GLU A 487 44.79 -6.77 38.03
N THR A 488 45.66 -7.74 37.88
CA THR A 488 45.27 -9.17 37.83
C THR A 488 45.21 -9.74 39.22
N VAL A 489 44.05 -10.21 39.65
CA VAL A 489 43.79 -10.81 40.95
C VAL A 489 43.35 -12.27 40.81
N LYS A 490 43.85 -13.14 41.64
CA LYS A 490 43.42 -14.55 41.74
C LYS A 490 42.52 -14.71 42.95
N VAL A 491 41.37 -15.30 42.77
CA VAL A 491 40.40 -15.58 43.80
C VAL A 491 40.12 -17.08 43.89
N ARG A 492 39.82 -17.56 45.10
CA ARG A 492 39.44 -18.95 45.35
C ARG A 492 38.27 -18.98 46.35
N ALA A 493 37.18 -19.62 45.94
CA ALA A 493 36.03 -19.74 46.81
C ALA A 493 35.31 -21.08 46.59
N THR A 494 34.46 -21.45 47.53
CA THR A 494 33.62 -22.64 47.50
C THR A 494 32.16 -22.25 47.52
N GLY A 495 31.33 -23.08 46.92
CA GLY A 495 29.87 -22.87 46.87
C GLY A 495 29.14 -24.15 46.50
N THR A 496 27.80 -24.10 46.56
CA THR A 496 26.92 -25.21 46.19
C THR A 496 26.85 -25.41 44.67
N GLY A 497 27.37 -24.45 43.90
CA GLY A 497 27.49 -24.50 42.45
C GLY A 497 28.42 -23.41 41.91
N PRO A 498 28.73 -23.43 40.61
CA PRO A 498 29.72 -22.50 40.02
C PRO A 498 29.39 -21.02 40.22
N ILE A 499 28.12 -20.63 40.10
CA ILE A 499 27.66 -19.24 40.29
C ILE A 499 27.77 -18.84 41.76
N ASP A 500 27.36 -19.71 42.70
CA ASP A 500 27.42 -19.48 44.14
C ASP A 500 28.87 -19.33 44.60
N ALA A 501 29.76 -20.21 44.13
CA ALA A 501 31.20 -20.09 44.39
C ALA A 501 31.79 -18.78 43.87
N PHE A 502 31.31 -18.32 42.68
CA PHE A 502 31.78 -17.07 42.13
C PHE A 502 31.28 -15.84 42.91
N VAL A 503 30.01 -15.85 43.33
CA VAL A 503 29.45 -14.80 44.20
C VAL A 503 30.20 -14.75 45.51
N SER A 504 30.51 -15.92 46.11
CA SER A 504 31.33 -16.01 47.32
C SER A 504 32.74 -15.42 47.12
N ALA A 505 33.35 -15.60 45.94
CA ALA A 505 34.64 -14.99 45.64
C ALA A 505 34.60 -13.45 45.56
N LEU A 506 33.47 -12.85 45.20
CA LEU A 506 33.31 -11.40 45.13
C LEU A 506 33.27 -10.72 46.49
N HIS A 507 32.98 -11.45 47.57
CA HIS A 507 33.09 -10.94 48.95
C HIS A 507 34.55 -10.55 49.35
N GLU A 508 35.58 -11.10 48.68
CA GLU A 508 36.97 -10.68 48.89
C GLU A 508 37.23 -9.21 48.48
N PHE A 509 36.31 -8.61 47.72
CA PHE A 509 36.36 -7.21 47.25
C PHE A 509 35.42 -6.28 48.03
N ASP A 510 34.92 -6.71 49.21
CA ASP A 510 33.93 -5.99 50.04
C ASP A 510 32.60 -5.72 49.30
N LEU A 511 32.18 -6.62 48.41
CA LEU A 511 30.93 -6.53 47.67
C LEU A 511 29.90 -7.51 48.22
N ASP A 512 28.71 -7.01 48.60
CA ASP A 512 27.55 -7.85 48.94
C ASP A 512 26.74 -8.11 47.67
N VAL A 513 26.90 -9.30 47.10
CA VAL A 513 26.23 -9.71 45.84
C VAL A 513 25.26 -10.85 46.15
N ARG A 514 24.00 -10.67 45.78
CA ARG A 514 22.98 -11.70 45.93
C ARG A 514 22.21 -11.86 44.62
N ILE A 515 22.15 -13.07 44.07
CA ILE A 515 21.38 -13.39 42.84
C ILE A 515 19.90 -13.46 43.21
N LEU A 516 19.07 -12.74 42.47
CA LEU A 516 17.62 -12.67 42.64
C LEU A 516 16.88 -13.46 41.55
N ASP A 517 17.39 -13.46 40.31
CA ASP A 517 16.86 -14.22 39.21
C ASP A 517 17.98 -14.59 38.22
N TYR A 518 17.82 -15.74 37.56
CA TYR A 518 18.80 -16.27 36.62
C TYR A 518 18.11 -17.00 35.48
N SER A 519 18.54 -16.72 34.25
CA SER A 519 18.14 -17.49 33.07
C SER A 519 19.24 -17.53 32.03
N GLU A 520 19.24 -18.56 31.20
CA GLU A 520 20.18 -18.74 30.11
C GLU A 520 19.54 -19.43 28.92
N HIS A 521 20.10 -19.22 27.71
CA HIS A 521 19.70 -19.97 26.53
C HIS A 521 20.85 -20.00 25.50
N ALA A 522 20.77 -20.95 24.56
CA ALA A 522 21.68 -21.02 23.42
C ALA A 522 21.26 -20.01 22.35
N MET A 523 22.17 -19.18 21.88
CA MET A 523 21.91 -18.19 20.80
C MET A 523 21.93 -18.80 19.41
N SER A 524 22.49 -20.01 19.23
CA SER A 524 22.54 -20.73 17.95
C SER A 524 22.63 -22.24 18.17
N GLN A 525 22.43 -23.00 17.11
CA GLN A 525 22.61 -24.46 17.13
C GLN A 525 23.99 -24.84 16.57
N GLY A 526 24.57 -25.92 17.06
CA GLY A 526 25.82 -26.50 16.57
C GLY A 526 26.97 -26.41 17.57
N ARG A 527 28.18 -26.87 17.16
CA ARG A 527 29.36 -26.97 18.03
C ARG A 527 29.93 -25.62 18.46
N ASP A 528 29.70 -24.56 17.67
CA ASP A 528 30.17 -23.21 17.92
C ASP A 528 29.06 -22.32 18.53
N ALA A 529 28.03 -22.96 19.10
CA ALA A 529 26.92 -22.23 19.72
C ALA A 529 27.42 -21.39 20.90
N ARG A 530 26.98 -20.12 20.92
CA ARG A 530 27.18 -19.23 22.06
C ARG A 530 25.97 -19.31 22.98
N ALA A 531 26.18 -19.12 24.27
CA ALA A 531 25.14 -18.98 25.26
C ALA A 531 25.04 -17.54 25.75
N ALA A 532 23.82 -17.09 25.99
CA ALA A 532 23.52 -15.87 26.71
C ALA A 532 23.00 -16.22 28.10
N ALA A 533 23.54 -15.57 29.11
CA ALA A 533 23.09 -15.66 30.49
C ALA A 533 22.64 -14.28 31.00
N TYR A 534 21.59 -14.27 31.80
CA TYR A 534 20.99 -13.08 32.38
C TYR A 534 20.90 -13.25 33.87
N VAL A 535 21.33 -12.26 34.62
CA VAL A 535 21.33 -12.25 36.08
C VAL A 535 20.67 -10.98 36.58
N GLU A 536 19.63 -11.11 37.41
CA GLU A 536 19.17 -10.02 38.27
C GLU A 536 19.87 -10.18 39.65
N ALA A 537 20.63 -9.20 40.03
CA ALA A 537 21.38 -9.23 41.27
C ALA A 537 21.12 -8.00 42.15
N ALA A 538 21.13 -8.20 43.45
CA ALA A 538 21.30 -7.12 44.41
C ALA A 538 22.80 -7.01 44.70
N VAL A 539 23.38 -5.86 44.40
CA VAL A 539 24.79 -5.52 44.66
C VAL A 539 24.82 -4.33 45.59
N ASP A 540 25.32 -4.50 46.78
CA ASP A 540 25.29 -3.48 47.84
C ASP A 540 23.90 -2.85 48.05
N GLY A 541 22.85 -3.67 47.93
CA GLY A 541 21.46 -3.26 48.06
C GLY A 541 20.83 -2.67 46.78
N GLN A 542 21.58 -2.40 45.73
CA GLN A 542 21.07 -1.94 44.44
C GLN A 542 20.69 -3.14 43.54
N ILE A 543 19.44 -3.16 43.05
CA ILE A 543 18.98 -4.21 42.13
C ILE A 543 19.30 -3.82 40.68
N VAL A 544 20.07 -4.66 40.00
CA VAL A 544 20.52 -4.45 38.65
C VAL A 544 20.52 -5.75 37.84
N TRP A 545 20.34 -5.63 36.54
CA TRP A 545 20.53 -6.73 35.59
C TRP A 545 21.95 -6.74 35.03
N GLY A 546 22.49 -7.94 34.83
CA GLY A 546 23.70 -8.16 34.07
C GLY A 546 23.52 -9.21 33.00
N VAL A 547 24.28 -9.09 31.94
CA VAL A 547 24.24 -9.99 30.78
C VAL A 547 25.64 -10.49 30.45
N GLY A 548 25.76 -11.79 30.15
CA GLY A 548 26.98 -12.40 29.72
C GLY A 548 26.79 -13.27 28.49
N ILE A 549 27.69 -13.18 27.54
CA ILE A 549 27.67 -13.97 26.31
C ILE A 549 29.03 -14.66 26.13
N ASP A 550 29.02 -16.00 26.03
CA ASP A 550 30.24 -16.80 25.83
C ASP A 550 29.91 -18.12 25.09
N SER A 551 30.92 -18.82 24.59
CA SER A 551 30.78 -20.19 24.08
C SER A 551 30.60 -21.23 25.20
N SER A 552 30.95 -20.90 26.43
CA SER A 552 30.71 -21.71 27.63
C SER A 552 29.57 -21.11 28.44
N ILE A 553 28.55 -21.91 28.78
CA ILE A 553 27.41 -21.51 29.61
C ILE A 553 27.91 -20.95 30.96
N THR A 554 28.81 -21.65 31.62
CA THR A 554 29.38 -21.22 32.90
C THR A 554 30.11 -19.89 32.82
N ARG A 555 30.88 -19.67 31.73
CA ARG A 555 31.55 -18.38 31.52
C ARG A 555 30.58 -17.26 31.18
N ALA A 556 29.50 -17.56 30.44
CA ALA A 556 28.43 -16.61 30.18
C ALA A 556 27.77 -16.17 31.52
N SER A 557 27.54 -17.12 32.45
CA SER A 557 26.98 -16.83 33.77
C SER A 557 27.91 -15.94 34.60
N TYR A 558 29.20 -16.21 34.63
CA TYR A 558 30.16 -15.34 35.35
C TYR A 558 30.23 -13.93 34.75
N LYS A 559 30.21 -13.83 33.41
CA LYS A 559 30.16 -12.54 32.74
C LYS A 559 28.87 -11.78 33.06
N ALA A 560 27.75 -12.47 33.20
CA ALA A 560 26.49 -11.85 33.62
C ALA A 560 26.57 -11.28 35.04
N VAL A 561 27.14 -12.02 36.00
CA VAL A 561 27.38 -11.51 37.35
C VAL A 561 28.33 -10.31 37.36
N ILE A 562 29.44 -10.38 36.60
CA ILE A 562 30.40 -9.26 36.45
C ILE A 562 29.72 -8.04 35.82
N SER A 563 28.87 -8.26 34.82
CA SER A 563 28.10 -7.18 34.19
C SER A 563 27.20 -6.48 35.24
N ALA A 564 26.48 -7.24 36.04
CA ALA A 564 25.63 -6.67 37.11
C ALA A 564 26.47 -5.87 38.12
N VAL A 565 27.58 -6.44 38.60
CA VAL A 565 28.48 -5.77 39.55
C VAL A 565 29.06 -4.49 38.96
N ASN A 566 29.59 -4.55 37.75
CA ASN A 566 30.17 -3.37 37.08
C ASN A 566 29.12 -2.27 36.87
N ARG A 567 27.87 -2.64 36.53
CA ARG A 567 26.77 -1.68 36.36
C ARG A 567 26.38 -1.03 37.69
N ALA A 568 26.39 -1.77 38.77
CA ALA A 568 26.12 -1.21 40.10
C ALA A 568 27.22 -0.24 40.58
N LEU A 569 28.45 -0.46 40.13
CA LEU A 569 29.59 0.39 40.45
C LEU A 569 29.82 1.55 39.47
N ARG A 570 29.06 1.60 38.38
CA ARG A 570 29.09 2.65 37.33
C ARG A 570 28.37 3.91 37.78
#